data_d28e4cea28377d42480010d78080f0d8
#
_entry.id   d28e4cea28377d42480010d78080f0d8
#
_cell.length_a   1.000
_cell.length_b   1.000
_cell.length_c   1.000
_cell.angle_alpha   90.00
_cell.angle_beta   90.00
_cell.angle_gamma   90.00
#
_symmetry.space_group_name_H-M   'P 1'
#
loop_
_entity.id
_entity.type
_entity.pdbx_description
1 polymer ?
#
loop_
_entity_poly.entity_id
_entity_poly.type
_entity_poly.pdbx_seq_one_letter_code
_entity_poly.pdbx_strand_id
1 'polypeptide(L)'
;MRIAMIAAMANNRVIGNETKMPWHLPEDLRHFKAMTLGKPVLMGRKTFESIGRPLPGRHNIVISRQTDLVIEGVTCVTSFDAAKQAAGECEELVVIGGGQLYAELLPYADTLYLTQIKLEVEGDTFFPHWDDGTWKETESLSSINADGLEYRFINLVKKCYPVCMGRHFI
;
A
#
# COMPACT_ATOMS: atom_id res chain seq x y z
N MET A 1 -7.65 4.01 -14.37
CA MET A 1 -6.65 3.98 -13.28
C MET A 1 -7.06 2.95 -12.25
N ARG A 2 -6.21 1.98 -11.99
CA ARG A 2 -6.40 1.06 -10.85
C ARG A 2 -5.85 1.69 -9.59
N ILE A 3 -6.50 1.42 -8.48
CA ILE A 3 -5.99 1.81 -7.16
C ILE A 3 -5.45 0.55 -6.50
N ALA A 4 -4.16 0.55 -6.21
CA ALA A 4 -3.50 -0.56 -5.54
C ALA A 4 -3.03 -0.12 -4.16
N MET A 5 -2.93 -1.08 -3.27
CA MET A 5 -2.26 -0.89 -1.98
C MET A 5 -1.12 -1.89 -1.89
N ILE A 6 -0.01 -1.45 -1.36
CA ILE A 6 1.12 -2.32 -1.06
C ILE A 6 1.47 -2.21 0.41
N ALA A 7 1.60 -3.34 1.07
CA ALA A 7 1.91 -3.37 2.50
C ALA A 7 2.61 -4.67 2.87
N ALA A 8 3.52 -4.59 3.84
CA ALA A 8 4.07 -5.75 4.51
C ALA A 8 3.52 -5.79 5.93
N MET A 9 3.15 -6.98 6.39
CA MET A 9 2.58 -7.14 7.72
C MET A 9 3.09 -8.40 8.40
N ALA A 10 3.31 -8.29 9.70
CA ALA A 10 3.57 -9.43 10.57
C ALA A 10 2.25 -10.08 10.98
N ASN A 11 2.30 -11.08 11.84
CA ASN A 11 1.10 -11.73 12.36
C ASN A 11 0.15 -10.70 12.98
N ASN A 12 -1.14 -10.98 12.93
CA ASN A 12 -2.20 -10.07 13.39
C ASN A 12 -2.26 -8.75 12.63
N ARG A 13 -1.76 -8.72 11.40
CA ARG A 13 -1.79 -7.55 10.51
C ARG A 13 -1.00 -6.35 11.03
N VAL A 14 0.01 -6.58 11.86
CA VAL A 14 0.88 -5.51 12.37
C VAL A 14 1.75 -4.96 11.24
N ILE A 15 1.68 -3.66 11.00
CA ILE A 15 2.49 -2.99 9.98
C ILE A 15 3.48 -1.98 10.55
N GLY A 16 3.35 -1.63 11.83
CA GLY A 16 4.26 -0.69 12.45
C GLY A 16 4.18 -0.68 13.96
N ASN A 17 5.23 -0.13 14.55
CA ASN A 17 5.32 0.13 15.98
C ASN A 17 6.14 1.40 16.15
N GLU A 18 5.56 2.43 16.77
CA GLU A 18 6.19 3.74 16.95
C GLU A 18 6.76 4.31 15.64
N THR A 19 5.95 4.27 14.57
CA THR A 19 6.28 4.75 13.22
C THR A 19 7.39 3.97 12.49
N LYS A 20 7.82 2.82 13.03
CA LYS A 20 8.83 1.95 12.43
C LYS A 20 8.27 0.58 12.16
N MET A 21 8.82 -0.06 11.13
CA MET A 21 8.54 -1.49 10.88
C MET A 21 9.34 -2.33 11.86
N PRO A 22 8.69 -3.24 12.62
CA PRO A 22 9.38 -4.03 13.65
C PRO A 22 10.15 -5.24 13.09
N TRP A 23 10.54 -5.21 11.84
CA TRP A 23 11.31 -6.27 11.19
C TRP A 23 12.30 -5.69 10.20
N HIS A 24 13.25 -6.54 9.81
CA HIS A 24 14.21 -6.22 8.74
C HIS A 24 14.11 -7.32 7.68
N LEU A 25 13.63 -6.97 6.50
CA LEU A 25 13.43 -7.91 5.40
C LEU A 25 13.83 -7.24 4.08
N PRO A 26 15.13 -7.29 3.70
CA PRO A 26 15.61 -6.67 2.47
C PRO A 26 14.89 -7.17 1.21
N GLU A 27 14.45 -8.43 1.21
CA GLU A 27 13.69 -9.02 0.11
C GLU A 27 12.40 -8.24 -0.13
N ASP A 28 11.74 -7.80 0.95
CA ASP A 28 10.51 -7.01 0.85
C ASP A 28 10.79 -5.60 0.32
N LEU A 29 11.89 -4.99 0.73
CA LEU A 29 12.29 -3.68 0.21
C LEU A 29 12.53 -3.73 -1.30
N ARG A 30 13.17 -4.78 -1.78
CA ARG A 30 13.37 -4.99 -3.22
C ARG A 30 12.04 -5.21 -3.94
N HIS A 31 11.16 -5.99 -3.34
CA HIS A 31 9.83 -6.23 -3.89
C HIS A 31 9.01 -4.94 -3.97
N PHE A 32 9.03 -4.15 -2.91
CA PHE A 32 8.37 -2.85 -2.86
C PHE A 32 8.86 -1.95 -4.00
N LYS A 33 10.18 -1.86 -4.17
CA LYS A 33 10.77 -1.06 -5.25
C LYS A 33 10.31 -1.55 -6.62
N ALA A 34 10.35 -2.86 -6.84
CA ALA A 34 9.95 -3.45 -8.12
C ALA A 34 8.48 -3.18 -8.44
N MET A 35 7.61 -3.23 -7.42
CA MET A 35 6.17 -3.04 -7.62
C MET A 35 5.76 -1.58 -7.76
N THR A 36 6.58 -0.64 -7.31
CA THR A 36 6.23 0.79 -7.31
C THR A 36 7.00 1.62 -8.31
N LEU A 37 8.13 1.14 -8.82
CA LEU A 37 9.00 1.93 -9.69
C LEU A 37 8.24 2.38 -10.96
N GLY A 38 8.37 3.66 -11.28
CA GLY A 38 7.70 4.25 -12.45
C GLY A 38 6.23 4.59 -12.22
N LYS A 39 5.70 4.35 -11.02
CA LYS A 39 4.29 4.61 -10.71
C LYS A 39 4.14 5.78 -9.74
N PRO A 40 2.99 6.48 -9.75
CA PRO A 40 2.68 7.40 -8.67
C PRO A 40 2.40 6.61 -7.38
N VAL A 41 2.95 7.11 -6.28
CA VAL A 41 2.77 6.54 -4.94
C VAL A 41 2.11 7.56 -4.04
N LEU A 42 1.10 7.12 -3.30
CA LEU A 42 0.33 7.96 -2.39
C LEU A 42 0.58 7.54 -0.96
N MET A 43 0.91 8.51 -0.10
CA MET A 43 1.21 8.26 1.30
C MET A 43 0.70 9.38 2.19
N GLY A 44 0.51 9.08 3.46
CA GLY A 44 0.26 10.09 4.47
C GLY A 44 1.55 10.82 4.84
N ARG A 45 1.41 11.98 5.49
CA ARG A 45 2.55 12.81 5.87
C ARG A 45 3.53 12.07 6.80
N LYS A 46 3.01 11.35 7.80
CA LYS A 46 3.87 10.60 8.74
C LYS A 46 4.68 9.52 8.06
N THR A 47 4.10 8.85 7.06
CA THR A 47 4.82 7.86 6.26
C THR A 47 5.96 8.51 5.50
N PHE A 48 5.70 9.68 4.90
CA PHE A 48 6.75 10.43 4.21
C PHE A 48 7.88 10.82 5.18
N GLU A 49 7.53 11.32 6.36
CA GLU A 49 8.52 11.69 7.36
C GLU A 49 9.37 10.48 7.81
N SER A 50 8.77 9.32 7.90
CA SER A 50 9.47 8.07 8.23
C SER A 50 10.44 7.66 7.13
N ILE A 51 10.06 7.80 5.86
CA ILE A 51 10.93 7.53 4.72
C ILE A 51 12.07 8.56 4.64
N GLY A 52 11.76 9.82 4.92
CA GLY A 52 12.71 10.91 5.05
C GLY A 52 13.09 11.62 3.75
N ARG A 53 12.68 11.10 2.60
CA ARG A 53 12.98 11.71 1.30
C ARG A 53 12.01 11.18 0.23
N PRO A 54 11.83 11.90 -0.89
CA PRO A 54 11.06 11.35 -2.00
C PRO A 54 11.66 10.05 -2.52
N LEU A 55 10.80 9.10 -2.86
CA LEU A 55 11.23 7.83 -3.44
C LEU A 55 11.67 8.06 -4.89
N PRO A 56 12.92 7.69 -5.25
CA PRO A 56 13.41 7.92 -6.61
C PRO A 56 12.64 7.12 -7.66
N GLY A 57 12.45 7.71 -8.84
CA GLY A 57 11.80 7.04 -9.96
C GLY A 57 10.29 6.88 -9.81
N ARG A 58 9.68 7.59 -8.87
CA ARG A 58 8.25 7.54 -8.60
C ARG A 58 7.71 8.95 -8.41
N HIS A 59 6.47 9.18 -8.80
CA HIS A 59 5.80 10.43 -8.51
C HIS A 59 5.25 10.36 -7.08
N ASN A 60 5.90 11.06 -6.15
CA ASN A 60 5.53 11.03 -4.73
C ASN A 60 4.39 12.00 -4.47
N ILE A 61 3.28 11.50 -3.95
CA ILE A 61 2.10 12.29 -3.59
C ILE A 61 1.84 12.08 -2.10
N VAL A 62 1.78 13.18 -1.36
CA VAL A 62 1.47 13.14 0.08
C VAL A 62 0.10 13.74 0.31
N ILE A 63 -0.78 13.00 0.99
CA ILE A 63 -2.09 13.48 1.37
C ILE A 63 -2.06 13.90 2.84
N SER A 64 -2.55 15.11 3.12
CA SER A 64 -2.58 15.68 4.47
C SER A 64 -3.74 16.66 4.58
N ARG A 65 -4.30 16.79 5.76
CA ARG A 65 -5.32 17.81 6.04
C ARG A 65 -4.74 19.22 6.04
N GLN A 66 -3.44 19.34 6.16
CA GLN A 66 -2.74 20.62 6.18
C GLN A 66 -2.70 21.22 4.78
N THR A 67 -3.43 22.30 4.55
CA THR A 67 -3.63 22.89 3.23
C THR A 67 -2.41 23.63 2.69
N ASP A 68 -1.51 24.08 3.57
CA ASP A 68 -0.31 24.85 3.23
C ASP A 68 0.96 24.01 3.24
N LEU A 69 0.83 22.69 3.30
CA LEU A 69 1.98 21.80 3.32
C LEU A 69 2.71 21.83 1.99
N VAL A 70 4.01 22.13 2.05
CA VAL A 70 4.90 22.12 0.90
C VAL A 70 6.12 21.28 1.24
N ILE A 71 6.40 20.26 0.43
CA ILE A 71 7.56 19.39 0.57
C ILE A 71 8.26 19.34 -0.77
N GLU A 72 9.57 19.63 -0.78
CA GLU A 72 10.36 19.63 -2.00
C GLU A 72 10.37 18.24 -2.64
N GLY A 73 10.11 18.16 -3.94
CA GLY A 73 10.09 16.91 -4.69
C GLY A 73 8.84 16.09 -4.53
N VAL A 74 7.80 16.62 -3.88
CA VAL A 74 6.56 15.92 -3.56
C VAL A 74 5.37 16.78 -3.95
N THR A 75 4.33 16.14 -4.49
CA THR A 75 3.04 16.79 -4.71
C THR A 75 2.18 16.61 -3.46
N CYS A 76 1.81 17.70 -2.82
CA CYS A 76 0.98 17.67 -1.61
C CYS A 76 -0.47 17.93 -1.97
N VAL A 77 -1.37 17.08 -1.49
CA VAL A 77 -2.81 17.17 -1.75
C VAL A 77 -3.59 17.02 -0.46
N THR A 78 -4.86 17.45 -0.47
CA THR A 78 -5.71 17.41 0.73
C THR A 78 -6.88 16.41 0.61
N SER A 79 -7.05 15.78 -0.55
CA SER A 79 -8.12 14.81 -0.77
C SER A 79 -7.67 13.68 -1.69
N PHE A 80 -8.39 12.57 -1.64
CA PHE A 80 -8.13 11.45 -2.53
C PHE A 80 -8.42 11.82 -3.99
N ASP A 81 -9.47 12.60 -4.24
CA ASP A 81 -9.76 13.07 -5.61
C ASP A 81 -8.62 13.92 -6.15
N ALA A 82 -8.07 14.82 -5.33
CA ALA A 82 -6.89 15.61 -5.72
C ALA A 82 -5.68 14.72 -5.97
N ALA A 83 -5.52 13.65 -5.20
CA ALA A 83 -4.43 12.70 -5.39
C ALA A 83 -4.55 11.97 -6.73
N LYS A 84 -5.75 11.55 -7.10
CA LYS A 84 -5.99 10.91 -8.40
C LYS A 84 -5.72 11.86 -9.56
N GLN A 85 -6.12 13.12 -9.43
CA GLN A 85 -5.83 14.14 -10.44
C GLN A 85 -4.33 14.40 -10.56
N ALA A 86 -3.62 14.49 -9.42
CA ALA A 86 -2.18 14.68 -9.41
C ALA A 86 -1.43 13.52 -10.06
N ALA A 87 -1.92 12.29 -9.87
CA ALA A 87 -1.34 11.10 -10.49
C ALA A 87 -1.44 11.12 -12.02
N GLY A 88 -2.48 11.81 -12.54
CA GLY A 88 -2.67 11.98 -13.98
C GLY A 88 -3.04 10.70 -14.70
N GLU A 89 -2.66 10.61 -15.95
CA GLU A 89 -2.89 9.41 -16.74
C GLU A 89 -1.86 8.35 -16.36
N CYS A 90 -2.28 7.37 -15.58
CA CYS A 90 -1.45 6.24 -15.18
C CYS A 90 -2.30 4.99 -15.11
N GLU A 91 -1.65 3.83 -15.24
CA GLU A 91 -2.37 2.55 -15.13
C GLU A 91 -2.74 2.25 -13.69
N GLU A 92 -1.90 2.67 -12.74
CA GLU A 92 -2.05 2.29 -11.35
C GLU A 92 -1.48 3.36 -10.43
N LEU A 93 -2.28 3.76 -9.43
CA LEU A 93 -1.83 4.59 -8.31
C LEU A 93 -1.66 3.66 -7.10
N VAL A 94 -0.49 3.67 -6.47
CA VAL A 94 -0.16 2.75 -5.39
C VAL A 94 -0.17 3.48 -4.05
N VAL A 95 -1.05 3.05 -3.14
CA VAL A 95 -1.12 3.57 -1.77
C VAL A 95 -0.09 2.81 -0.93
N ILE A 96 0.83 3.52 -0.31
CA ILE A 96 1.95 2.92 0.40
C ILE A 96 1.92 3.11 1.93
N GLY A 97 0.88 3.71 2.45
CA GLY A 97 0.65 3.80 3.90
C GLY A 97 0.39 5.21 4.38
N GLY A 98 0.14 5.42 5.63
CA GLY A 98 0.16 4.40 6.68
C GLY A 98 -1.21 3.80 7.01
N GLY A 99 -1.31 3.23 8.20
CA GLY A 99 -2.48 2.46 8.62
C GLY A 99 -3.80 3.18 8.46
N GLN A 100 -3.88 4.45 8.82
CA GLN A 100 -5.11 5.22 8.67
C GLN A 100 -5.49 5.37 7.19
N LEU A 101 -4.52 5.65 6.33
CA LEU A 101 -4.78 5.80 4.90
C LEU A 101 -5.20 4.48 4.27
N TYR A 102 -4.59 3.37 4.65
CA TYR A 102 -5.02 2.05 4.20
C TYR A 102 -6.49 1.81 4.58
N ALA A 103 -6.87 2.10 5.82
CA ALA A 103 -8.24 1.89 6.28
C ALA A 103 -9.25 2.76 5.52
N GLU A 104 -8.89 4.01 5.28
CA GLU A 104 -9.79 4.95 4.57
C GLU A 104 -9.95 4.58 3.10
N LEU A 105 -8.91 4.10 2.43
CA LEU A 105 -8.91 3.88 1.00
C LEU A 105 -9.17 2.44 0.58
N LEU A 106 -9.15 1.48 1.50
CA LEU A 106 -9.40 0.08 1.16
C LEU A 106 -10.71 -0.13 0.36
N PRO A 107 -11.82 0.55 0.67
CA PRO A 107 -13.04 0.39 -0.13
C PRO A 107 -12.89 0.78 -1.59
N TYR A 108 -11.92 1.61 -1.92
CA TYR A 108 -11.68 2.08 -3.29
C TYR A 108 -10.58 1.31 -4.02
N ALA A 109 -9.90 0.40 -3.33
CA ALA A 109 -8.79 -0.34 -3.90
C ALA A 109 -9.30 -1.47 -4.81
N ASP A 110 -8.58 -1.67 -5.91
CA ASP A 110 -8.84 -2.72 -6.89
C ASP A 110 -7.89 -3.91 -6.73
N THR A 111 -6.70 -3.64 -6.20
CA THR A 111 -5.60 -4.62 -6.10
C THR A 111 -4.87 -4.43 -4.78
N LEU A 112 -4.47 -5.54 -4.17
CA LEU A 112 -3.62 -5.53 -2.99
C LEU A 112 -2.35 -6.33 -3.30
N TYR A 113 -1.22 -5.73 -2.99
CA TYR A 113 0.09 -6.39 -3.03
C TYR A 113 0.56 -6.51 -1.58
N LEU A 114 0.38 -7.68 -0.99
CA LEU A 114 0.65 -7.89 0.43
C LEU A 114 1.84 -8.81 0.63
N THR A 115 2.66 -8.48 1.62
CA THR A 115 3.70 -9.37 2.13
C THR A 115 3.28 -9.80 3.52
N GLN A 116 3.10 -11.10 3.70
CA GLN A 116 2.81 -11.68 5.00
C GLN A 116 4.08 -12.26 5.57
N ILE A 117 4.51 -11.74 6.71
CA ILE A 117 5.74 -12.14 7.39
C ILE A 117 5.35 -12.98 8.61
N LYS A 118 5.90 -14.18 8.68
CA LYS A 118 5.61 -15.09 9.80
C LYS A 118 6.46 -14.71 11.01
N LEU A 119 6.00 -13.69 11.71
CA LEU A 119 6.71 -13.09 12.82
C LEU A 119 5.69 -12.56 13.84
N GLU A 120 5.88 -12.94 15.12
CA GLU A 120 5.12 -12.39 16.22
C GLU A 120 5.83 -11.13 16.71
N VAL A 121 5.18 -9.98 16.58
CA VAL A 121 5.70 -8.71 17.06
C VAL A 121 4.57 -7.90 17.67
N GLU A 122 4.91 -7.05 18.61
CA GLU A 122 4.00 -6.03 19.11
C GLU A 122 4.00 -4.84 18.18
N GLY A 123 2.84 -4.23 17.99
CA GLY A 123 2.73 -3.05 17.17
C GLY A 123 1.52 -2.22 17.54
N ASP A 124 1.56 -0.96 17.14
CA ASP A 124 0.49 0.00 17.36
C ASP A 124 -0.27 0.37 16.08
N THR A 125 0.19 -0.14 14.95
CA THR A 125 -0.38 0.18 13.64
C THR A 125 -0.66 -1.10 12.88
N PHE A 126 -1.85 -1.18 12.29
CA PHE A 126 -2.34 -2.40 11.67
C PHE A 126 -2.86 -2.13 10.27
N PHE A 127 -2.68 -3.10 9.38
CA PHE A 127 -3.39 -3.11 8.11
C PHE A 127 -4.87 -3.42 8.38
N PRO A 128 -5.83 -2.78 7.68
CA PRO A 128 -7.24 -3.06 7.91
C PRO A 128 -7.60 -4.50 7.59
N HIS A 129 -8.70 -4.98 8.17
CA HIS A 129 -9.19 -6.32 7.89
C HIS A 129 -9.69 -6.39 6.43
N TRP A 130 -9.01 -7.21 5.64
CA TRP A 130 -9.30 -7.33 4.20
C TRP A 130 -9.86 -8.71 3.83
N ASP A 131 -9.60 -9.72 4.64
CA ASP A 131 -9.95 -11.12 4.35
C ASP A 131 -11.42 -11.39 4.73
N ASP A 132 -12.33 -10.78 4.00
CA ASP A 132 -13.77 -10.83 4.23
C ASP A 132 -14.53 -11.49 3.07
N GLY A 133 -13.82 -12.17 2.16
CA GLY A 133 -14.41 -12.78 0.99
C GLY A 133 -14.51 -11.86 -0.24
N THR A 134 -14.14 -10.59 -0.11
CA THR A 134 -14.17 -9.61 -1.21
C THR A 134 -13.05 -9.85 -2.21
N TRP A 135 -11.94 -10.43 -1.78
CA TRP A 135 -10.69 -10.49 -2.53
C TRP A 135 -10.39 -11.88 -3.02
N LYS A 136 -9.80 -11.96 -4.23
CA LYS A 136 -9.34 -13.20 -4.84
C LYS A 136 -7.82 -13.15 -4.96
N GLU A 137 -7.14 -14.17 -4.43
CA GLU A 137 -5.70 -14.31 -4.56
C GLU A 137 -5.36 -14.76 -5.97
N THR A 138 -4.51 -14.01 -6.67
CA THR A 138 -4.09 -14.29 -8.04
C THR A 138 -2.68 -14.85 -8.12
N GLU A 139 -1.82 -14.46 -7.19
CA GLU A 139 -0.44 -14.94 -7.11
C GLU A 139 -0.05 -15.15 -5.66
N SER A 140 0.79 -16.15 -5.42
CA SER A 140 1.36 -16.40 -4.10
C SER A 140 2.77 -16.97 -4.27
N LEU A 141 3.73 -16.37 -3.59
CA LEU A 141 5.11 -16.83 -3.58
C LEU A 141 5.64 -16.84 -2.15
N SER A 142 5.88 -18.02 -1.62
CA SER A 142 6.43 -18.19 -0.27
C SER A 142 7.94 -18.39 -0.34
N SER A 143 8.66 -17.86 0.64
CA SER A 143 10.10 -18.00 0.72
C SER A 143 10.58 -17.90 2.17
N ILE A 144 11.86 -18.23 2.37
CA ILE A 144 12.53 -18.10 3.67
C ILE A 144 13.84 -17.36 3.39
N ASN A 145 14.11 -16.29 4.15
CA ASN A 145 15.33 -15.54 3.97
C ASN A 145 16.53 -16.20 4.65
N ALA A 146 17.73 -15.59 4.51
CA ALA A 146 18.97 -16.13 5.08
C ALA A 146 18.93 -16.24 6.60
N ASP A 147 18.12 -15.43 7.28
CA ASP A 147 17.95 -15.45 8.74
C ASP A 147 16.88 -16.42 9.20
N GLY A 148 16.28 -17.18 8.29
CA GLY A 148 15.22 -18.15 8.59
C GLY A 148 13.84 -17.55 8.74
N LEU A 149 13.65 -16.28 8.37
CA LEU A 149 12.35 -15.61 8.42
C LEU A 149 11.50 -16.01 7.22
N GLU A 150 10.36 -16.62 7.50
CA GLU A 150 9.41 -17.01 6.45
C GLU A 150 8.52 -15.83 6.07
N TYR A 151 8.30 -15.66 4.78
CA TYR A 151 7.42 -14.61 4.27
C TYR A 151 6.74 -15.08 2.98
N ARG A 152 5.64 -14.42 2.66
CA ARG A 152 4.86 -14.75 1.47
C ARG A 152 4.41 -13.46 0.78
N PHE A 153 4.72 -13.33 -0.51
CA PHE A 153 4.15 -12.27 -1.35
C PHE A 153 2.84 -12.79 -1.94
N ILE A 154 1.76 -12.03 -1.75
CA ILE A 154 0.47 -12.36 -2.34
C ILE A 154 -0.08 -11.16 -3.10
N ASN A 155 -0.70 -11.45 -4.24
CA ASN A 155 -1.44 -10.45 -5.01
C ASN A 155 -2.91 -10.82 -4.97
N LEU A 156 -3.75 -9.82 -4.70
CA LEU A 156 -5.19 -10.01 -4.60
C LEU A 156 -5.90 -8.99 -5.48
N VAL A 157 -6.97 -9.42 -6.10
CA VAL A 157 -7.84 -8.52 -6.86
C VAL A 157 -9.25 -8.61 -6.30
N LYS A 158 -9.98 -7.51 -6.39
CA LYS A 158 -11.37 -7.45 -5.94
C LYS A 158 -12.23 -8.36 -6.81
N LYS A 159 -13.05 -9.21 -6.19
CA LYS A 159 -13.94 -10.09 -6.92
C LYS A 159 -15.00 -9.30 -7.66
N CYS A 160 -15.31 -9.74 -8.88
CA CYS A 160 -16.39 -9.18 -9.65
C CYS A 160 -17.65 -10.03 -9.42
N TYR A 161 -18.67 -9.42 -8.81
CA TYR A 161 -19.93 -10.12 -8.59
C TYR A 161 -20.81 -10.07 -9.83
N PRO A 162 -21.67 -11.07 -10.05
CA PRO A 162 -22.58 -11.09 -11.21
C PRO A 162 -23.39 -9.81 -11.35
N VAL A 163 -23.82 -9.24 -10.24
CA VAL A 163 -24.57 -7.97 -10.21
C VAL A 163 -23.74 -6.83 -10.79
N CYS A 164 -22.45 -6.78 -10.46
CA CYS A 164 -21.54 -5.76 -10.99
C CYS A 164 -21.35 -5.95 -12.48
N MET A 165 -21.21 -7.18 -12.93
CA MET A 165 -21.07 -7.50 -14.34
C MET A 165 -22.33 -7.11 -15.13
N GLY A 166 -23.48 -7.39 -14.59
CA GLY A 166 -24.75 -7.00 -15.20
C GLY A 166 -24.86 -5.49 -15.36
N ARG A 167 -24.40 -4.72 -14.39
CA ARG A 167 -24.44 -3.27 -14.46
C ARG A 167 -23.49 -2.70 -15.51
N HIS A 168 -22.36 -3.33 -15.69
CA HIS A 168 -21.36 -2.86 -16.67
C HIS A 168 -21.85 -2.97 -18.11
N PHE A 169 -22.80 -3.81 -18.37
CA PHE A 169 -23.29 -4.10 -19.71
C PHE A 169 -24.62 -3.44 -20.04
N ILE A 170 -25.13 -2.65 -19.13
CA ILE A 170 -26.41 -1.97 -19.33
C ILE A 170 -26.23 -0.56 -19.92
#